data_26eb45df4143f8c9a517d3516ea79658
#
_entry.id   26eb45df4143f8c9a517d3516ea79658
#
_cell.length_a   1.000
_cell.length_b   1.000
_cell.length_c   1.000
_cell.angle_alpha   90.00
_cell.angle_beta   90.00
_cell.angle_gamma   90.00
#
_symmetry.space_group_name_H-M   'P 1'
#
loop_
_entity.id
_entity.type
_entity.pdbx_description
1 polymer ?
#
loop_
_entity_poly.entity_id
_entity_poly.type
_entity_poly.pdbx_seq_one_letter_code
_entity_poly.pdbx_strand_id
1 'polypeptide(L)'
;MKTIVRACSVLFASLFIFATAQGQDSDYEIPRTVDGHPDLQGVWENNTITPVERPDVFGDKEFLTDEDIDFLRAGLNTIESSGEDALFGEGVIQAIFEGEINSYDPSTGNYDSQWMAPRTIHRRTSQIIDPPNGKFPPRTEEAIAAGRDLAEHRRLHPADTWEDRPLGERCLSFGAPRLSAGYNSYWQIVQSKNTVAIIQEMAHDVRIIPLVEKPHVDESVKLWHGDSRGWWEGDTLVVETTNYSEASSTSPRTVEKVNIERLTRIGNSALQYRFTSNDPGNYSAPYTREIVFDKTPDKIYEYACHEGNYGMEYILSGHRAEERLAAEGGAND
;
A
#
# COMPACT_ATOMS: atom_id res chain seq x y z
N MET A 1 -12.81 60.34 -25.87
CA MET A 1 -13.57 59.07 -26.04
C MET A 1 -12.81 57.96 -25.38
N LYS A 2 -13.28 57.50 -24.21
CA LYS A 2 -12.67 56.40 -23.42
C LYS A 2 -13.55 55.18 -23.63
N THR A 3 -13.01 54.17 -24.29
CA THR A 3 -13.69 52.87 -24.50
C THR A 3 -13.39 51.96 -23.34
N ILE A 4 -14.43 51.60 -22.58
CA ILE A 4 -14.38 50.66 -21.45
C ILE A 4 -14.60 49.26 -22.03
N VAL A 5 -13.58 48.40 -21.95
CA VAL A 5 -13.71 46.97 -22.23
C VAL A 5 -14.13 46.28 -20.95
N ARG A 6 -15.35 45.75 -20.93
CA ARG A 6 -15.83 44.86 -19.83
C ARG A 6 -15.36 43.43 -20.11
N ALA A 7 -14.49 42.93 -19.26
CA ALA A 7 -14.16 41.50 -19.23
C ALA A 7 -15.29 40.73 -18.52
N CYS A 8 -15.96 39.84 -19.24
CA CYS A 8 -16.88 38.84 -18.68
C CYS A 8 -16.08 37.64 -18.20
N SER A 9 -15.93 37.51 -16.88
CA SER A 9 -15.40 36.28 -16.28
C SER A 9 -16.51 35.24 -16.19
N VAL A 10 -16.41 34.21 -17.03
CA VAL A 10 -17.30 33.04 -16.96
C VAL A 10 -16.69 32.08 -15.91
N LEU A 11 -17.33 32.01 -14.75
CA LEU A 11 -17.02 30.98 -13.74
C LEU A 11 -17.62 29.65 -14.25
N PHE A 12 -16.75 28.73 -14.65
CA PHE A 12 -17.12 27.34 -14.84
C PHE A 12 -17.15 26.65 -13.47
N ALA A 13 -18.32 26.50 -12.89
CA ALA A 13 -18.57 25.64 -11.75
C ALA A 13 -18.64 24.19 -12.28
N SER A 14 -17.55 23.46 -12.17
CA SER A 14 -17.53 22.03 -12.45
C SER A 14 -18.27 21.30 -11.32
N LEU A 15 -19.50 20.88 -11.60
CA LEU A 15 -20.28 20.03 -10.71
C LEU A 15 -19.69 18.62 -10.76
N PHE A 16 -18.84 18.25 -9.81
CA PHE A 16 -18.42 16.87 -9.61
C PHE A 16 -19.58 16.08 -9.01
N ILE A 17 -20.28 15.34 -9.86
CA ILE A 17 -21.25 14.34 -9.40
C ILE A 17 -20.45 13.14 -8.88
N PHE A 18 -20.30 13.03 -7.57
CA PHE A 18 -19.78 11.85 -6.91
C PHE A 18 -20.82 10.73 -7.00
N ALA A 19 -20.64 9.80 -7.92
CA ALA A 19 -21.36 8.53 -7.92
C ALA A 19 -20.73 7.65 -6.82
N THR A 20 -21.34 7.64 -5.63
CA THR A 20 -21.01 6.68 -4.57
C THR A 20 -21.70 5.36 -4.91
N ALA A 21 -20.98 4.44 -5.54
CA ALA A 21 -21.49 3.10 -5.88
C ALA A 21 -21.24 2.08 -4.77
N GLN A 22 -21.48 2.44 -3.53
CA GLN A 22 -21.67 1.50 -2.43
C GLN A 22 -22.94 1.93 -1.72
N GLY A 23 -23.89 0.99 -1.52
CA GLY A 23 -25.11 1.27 -0.78
C GLY A 23 -24.77 1.76 0.63
N GLN A 24 -24.72 3.08 0.79
CA GLN A 24 -24.74 3.67 2.12
C GLN A 24 -26.09 3.29 2.73
N ASP A 25 -26.04 2.66 3.90
CA ASP A 25 -27.20 2.52 4.76
C ASP A 25 -27.76 3.95 4.94
N SER A 26 -28.99 4.20 4.51
CA SER A 26 -29.58 5.56 4.50
C SER A 26 -29.60 6.23 5.87
N ASP A 27 -29.40 5.47 6.93
CA ASP A 27 -29.48 5.88 8.32
C ASP A 27 -28.10 5.86 9.04
N TYR A 28 -26.99 5.70 8.30
CA TYR A 28 -25.66 5.70 8.90
C TYR A 28 -25.22 7.10 9.33
N GLU A 29 -25.11 7.30 10.64
CA GLU A 29 -24.51 8.50 11.22
C GLU A 29 -23.06 8.21 11.62
N ILE A 30 -22.15 9.06 11.15
CA ILE A 30 -20.70 8.91 11.45
C ILE A 30 -20.50 9.18 12.95
N PRO A 31 -19.98 8.21 13.72
CA PRO A 31 -19.60 8.45 15.11
C PRO A 31 -18.54 9.55 15.20
N ARG A 32 -18.62 10.37 16.25
CA ARG A 32 -17.71 11.49 16.44
C ARG A 32 -16.95 11.38 17.76
N THR A 33 -15.72 11.86 17.75
CA THR A 33 -14.90 12.05 18.96
C THR A 33 -15.48 13.20 19.81
N VAL A 34 -14.98 13.35 21.03
CA VAL A 34 -15.35 14.46 21.91
C VAL A 34 -15.02 15.84 21.33
N ASP A 35 -14.09 15.91 20.38
CA ASP A 35 -13.70 17.13 19.67
C ASP A 35 -14.58 17.40 18.42
N GLY A 36 -15.58 16.55 18.13
CA GLY A 36 -16.55 16.70 17.06
C GLY A 36 -16.09 16.17 15.69
N HIS A 37 -14.87 15.69 15.57
CA HIS A 37 -14.37 15.06 14.34
C HIS A 37 -14.87 13.61 14.18
N PRO A 38 -14.96 13.08 12.96
CA PRO A 38 -15.25 11.67 12.76
C PRO A 38 -14.35 10.77 13.59
N ASP A 39 -14.93 9.77 14.24
CA ASP A 39 -14.17 8.80 15.03
C ASP A 39 -13.63 7.69 14.13
N LEU A 40 -12.35 7.78 13.79
CA LEU A 40 -11.61 6.78 13.02
C LEU A 40 -10.89 5.76 13.92
N GLN A 41 -11.02 5.89 15.25
CA GLN A 41 -10.29 5.05 16.20
C GLN A 41 -10.70 3.57 16.11
N GLY A 42 -9.74 2.72 16.38
CA GLY A 42 -9.90 1.28 16.41
C GLY A 42 -8.87 0.56 15.57
N VAL A 43 -9.09 -0.74 15.42
CA VAL A 43 -8.27 -1.60 14.55
C VAL A 43 -9.03 -1.83 13.25
N TRP A 44 -8.31 -1.66 12.15
CA TRP A 44 -8.81 -1.75 10.79
C TRP A 44 -7.94 -2.73 10.00
N GLU A 45 -8.56 -3.63 9.26
CA GLU A 45 -7.88 -4.67 8.52
C GLU A 45 -8.01 -4.47 6.99
N ASN A 46 -6.91 -4.72 6.28
CA ASN A 46 -6.89 -4.76 4.83
C ASN A 46 -6.69 -6.21 4.37
N ASN A 47 -7.77 -6.96 4.25
CA ASN A 47 -7.75 -8.36 3.82
C ASN A 47 -8.38 -8.55 2.43
N THR A 48 -8.51 -7.48 1.65
CA THR A 48 -9.11 -7.52 0.32
C THR A 48 -8.33 -8.38 -0.66
N ILE A 49 -9.05 -9.12 -1.50
CA ILE A 49 -8.48 -9.75 -2.69
C ILE A 49 -8.45 -8.83 -3.91
N THR A 50 -8.97 -7.60 -3.79
CA THR A 50 -8.95 -6.65 -4.90
C THR A 50 -7.49 -6.38 -5.31
N PRO A 51 -7.11 -6.72 -6.56
CA PRO A 51 -5.74 -6.54 -7.04
C PRO A 51 -5.39 -5.05 -7.15
N VAL A 52 -4.11 -4.74 -7.14
CA VAL A 52 -3.65 -3.35 -7.27
C VAL A 52 -4.02 -2.81 -8.65
N GLU A 53 -3.61 -3.51 -9.70
CA GLU A 53 -4.01 -3.22 -11.08
C GLU A 53 -5.18 -4.10 -11.49
N ARG A 54 -5.99 -3.61 -12.44
CA ARG A 54 -7.10 -4.40 -12.99
C ARG A 54 -6.56 -5.54 -13.85
N PRO A 55 -6.82 -6.81 -13.48
CA PRO A 55 -6.49 -7.94 -14.33
C PRO A 55 -7.25 -7.89 -15.66
N ASP A 56 -6.60 -8.34 -16.72
CA ASP A 56 -7.17 -8.30 -18.07
C ASP A 56 -8.46 -9.11 -18.22
N VAL A 57 -8.67 -10.11 -17.36
CA VAL A 57 -9.90 -10.91 -17.29
C VAL A 57 -11.15 -10.07 -17.00
N PHE A 58 -11.00 -8.94 -16.33
CA PHE A 58 -12.11 -8.01 -16.06
C PHE A 58 -12.34 -7.00 -17.18
N GLY A 59 -11.44 -6.88 -18.17
CA GLY A 59 -11.53 -5.89 -19.25
C GLY A 59 -11.69 -4.47 -18.71
N ASP A 60 -12.70 -3.75 -19.17
CA ASP A 60 -13.02 -2.37 -18.74
C ASP A 60 -13.98 -2.33 -17.54
N LYS A 61 -14.36 -3.48 -16.98
CA LYS A 61 -15.29 -3.57 -15.86
C LYS A 61 -14.67 -2.95 -14.60
N GLU A 62 -15.19 -1.83 -14.13
CA GLU A 62 -14.72 -1.12 -12.93
C GLU A 62 -15.22 -1.79 -11.64
N PHE A 63 -16.45 -2.33 -11.66
CA PHE A 63 -17.09 -2.93 -10.51
C PHE A 63 -17.59 -4.36 -10.81
N LEU A 64 -17.43 -5.24 -9.82
CA LEU A 64 -17.96 -6.59 -9.83
C LEU A 64 -19.50 -6.58 -9.70
N THR A 65 -20.15 -7.44 -10.43
CA THR A 65 -21.56 -7.78 -10.24
C THR A 65 -21.72 -8.77 -9.07
N ASP A 66 -22.95 -9.01 -8.63
CA ASP A 66 -23.20 -10.02 -7.59
C ASP A 66 -22.80 -11.43 -8.07
N GLU A 67 -22.98 -11.72 -9.35
CA GLU A 67 -22.54 -12.99 -9.96
C GLU A 67 -21.01 -13.13 -9.95
N ASP A 68 -20.28 -12.07 -10.26
CA ASP A 68 -18.81 -12.04 -10.15
C ASP A 68 -18.36 -12.30 -8.70
N ILE A 69 -19.03 -11.68 -7.73
CA ILE A 69 -18.72 -11.84 -6.30
C ILE A 69 -18.97 -13.29 -5.85
N ASP A 70 -20.08 -13.90 -6.27
CA ASP A 70 -20.39 -15.29 -5.94
C ASP A 70 -19.39 -16.26 -6.56
N PHE A 71 -18.96 -16.01 -7.81
CA PHE A 71 -17.90 -16.77 -8.47
C PHE A 71 -16.58 -16.66 -7.71
N LEU A 72 -16.14 -15.44 -7.38
CA LEU A 72 -14.89 -15.23 -6.64
C LEU A 72 -14.94 -15.87 -5.25
N ARG A 73 -16.09 -15.81 -4.57
CA ARG A 73 -16.28 -16.45 -3.27
C ARG A 73 -16.16 -17.96 -3.35
N ALA A 74 -16.76 -18.58 -4.36
CA ALA A 74 -16.64 -20.03 -4.58
C ALA A 74 -15.19 -20.44 -4.86
N GLY A 75 -14.47 -19.68 -5.68
CA GLY A 75 -13.04 -19.90 -5.95
C GLY A 75 -12.18 -19.74 -4.70
N LEU A 76 -12.42 -18.70 -3.91
CA LEU A 76 -11.72 -18.45 -2.66
C LEU A 76 -11.88 -19.63 -1.68
N ASN A 77 -13.11 -20.09 -1.49
CA ASN A 77 -13.40 -21.26 -0.64
C ASN A 77 -12.64 -22.52 -1.13
N THR A 78 -12.47 -22.67 -2.44
CA THR A 78 -11.72 -23.79 -3.02
C THR A 78 -10.23 -23.66 -2.67
N ILE A 79 -9.64 -22.47 -2.80
CA ILE A 79 -8.24 -22.20 -2.45
C ILE A 79 -8.02 -22.45 -0.96
N GLU A 80 -8.85 -21.88 -0.08
CA GLU A 80 -8.73 -22.03 1.37
C GLU A 80 -8.89 -23.49 1.84
N SER A 81 -9.69 -24.28 1.14
CA SER A 81 -9.91 -25.71 1.46
C SER A 81 -8.90 -26.65 0.82
N SER A 82 -8.04 -26.18 -0.10
CA SER A 82 -7.08 -27.02 -0.81
C SER A 82 -5.97 -27.58 0.09
N GLY A 83 -5.63 -26.86 1.16
CA GLY A 83 -4.47 -27.15 2.00
C GLY A 83 -3.13 -26.80 1.36
N GLU A 84 -3.17 -26.10 0.22
CA GLU A 84 -1.98 -25.55 -0.45
C GLU A 84 -1.47 -24.31 0.30
N ASP A 85 -0.25 -23.88 -0.03
CA ASP A 85 0.36 -22.68 0.55
C ASP A 85 -0.44 -21.42 0.20
N ALA A 86 -0.26 -20.40 1.02
CA ALA A 86 -0.96 -19.12 0.89
C ALA A 86 -0.63 -18.39 -0.41
N LEU A 87 -1.65 -17.84 -1.05
CA LEU A 87 -1.51 -16.95 -2.20
C LEU A 87 -1.57 -15.49 -1.77
N PHE A 88 -0.78 -14.65 -2.41
CA PHE A 88 -0.73 -13.22 -2.16
C PHE A 88 -1.06 -12.40 -3.41
N GLY A 89 -1.61 -11.21 -3.18
CA GLY A 89 -1.84 -10.22 -4.24
C GLY A 89 -2.67 -10.73 -5.42
N GLU A 90 -2.15 -10.55 -6.61
CA GLU A 90 -2.82 -10.91 -7.87
C GLU A 90 -2.92 -12.42 -8.08
N GLY A 91 -2.05 -13.21 -7.44
CA GLY A 91 -2.05 -14.66 -7.53
C GLY A 91 -3.37 -15.31 -7.08
N VAL A 92 -4.10 -14.65 -6.15
CA VAL A 92 -5.42 -15.13 -5.73
C VAL A 92 -6.43 -15.09 -6.89
N ILE A 93 -6.50 -13.98 -7.59
CA ILE A 93 -7.42 -13.81 -8.74
C ILE A 93 -7.03 -14.75 -9.87
N GLN A 94 -5.73 -14.82 -10.16
CA GLN A 94 -5.21 -15.72 -11.20
C GLN A 94 -5.59 -17.18 -10.90
N ALA A 95 -5.36 -17.66 -9.67
CA ALA A 95 -5.70 -19.02 -9.27
C ALA A 95 -7.20 -19.31 -9.38
N ILE A 96 -8.08 -18.35 -9.06
CA ILE A 96 -9.53 -18.51 -9.19
C ILE A 96 -9.95 -18.68 -10.66
N PHE A 97 -9.35 -17.90 -11.57
CA PHE A 97 -9.74 -17.92 -12.98
C PHE A 97 -9.06 -19.03 -13.79
N GLU A 98 -7.81 -19.34 -13.49
CA GLU A 98 -7.02 -20.35 -14.22
C GLU A 98 -7.17 -21.75 -13.61
N GLY A 99 -7.62 -21.84 -12.36
CA GLY A 99 -7.78 -23.10 -11.64
C GLY A 99 -6.46 -23.75 -11.22
N GLU A 100 -5.34 -23.04 -11.39
CA GLU A 100 -4.02 -23.49 -11.01
C GLU A 100 -3.53 -22.71 -9.78
N ILE A 101 -3.26 -23.42 -8.69
CA ILE A 101 -2.69 -22.80 -7.49
C ILE A 101 -1.17 -22.89 -7.61
N ASN A 102 -0.54 -21.78 -7.94
CA ASN A 102 0.91 -21.64 -7.88
C ASN A 102 1.28 -20.77 -6.67
N SER A 103 1.51 -21.42 -5.54
CA SER A 103 1.77 -20.76 -4.26
C SER A 103 3.24 -20.37 -4.07
N TYR A 104 4.14 -20.86 -4.91
CA TYR A 104 5.56 -20.52 -4.78
C TYR A 104 5.84 -19.09 -5.25
N ASP A 105 6.16 -18.23 -4.30
CA ASP A 105 6.66 -16.88 -4.54
C ASP A 105 8.09 -16.78 -3.99
N PRO A 106 9.10 -16.61 -4.84
CA PRO A 106 10.49 -16.52 -4.40
C PRO A 106 10.77 -15.29 -3.54
N SER A 107 9.90 -14.29 -3.53
CA SER A 107 10.04 -13.07 -2.72
C SER A 107 9.50 -13.22 -1.30
N THR A 108 8.49 -14.07 -1.11
CA THR A 108 7.84 -14.29 0.18
C THR A 108 8.13 -15.66 0.77
N GLY A 109 8.57 -16.62 -0.04
CA GLY A 109 8.68 -18.03 0.31
C GLY A 109 7.32 -18.70 0.44
N ASN A 110 7.29 -19.93 0.94
CA ASN A 110 6.08 -20.69 1.15
C ASN A 110 5.52 -20.38 2.55
N TYR A 111 4.27 -19.92 2.58
CA TYR A 111 3.50 -19.73 3.81
C TYR A 111 2.34 -20.71 3.85
N ASP A 112 2.19 -21.42 4.94
CA ASP A 112 1.00 -22.21 5.21
C ASP A 112 -0.23 -21.28 5.25
N SER A 113 -1.33 -21.71 4.61
CA SER A 113 -2.57 -20.94 4.51
C SER A 113 -3.15 -20.54 5.87
N GLN A 114 -2.85 -21.28 6.94
CA GLN A 114 -3.28 -20.95 8.33
C GLN A 114 -2.74 -19.61 8.85
N TRP A 115 -1.67 -19.06 8.26
CA TRP A 115 -1.13 -17.76 8.63
C TRP A 115 -1.86 -16.59 7.96
N MET A 116 -2.78 -16.88 7.05
CA MET A 116 -3.50 -15.86 6.33
C MET A 116 -4.77 -15.46 7.06
N ALA A 117 -5.03 -14.15 7.12
CA ALA A 117 -6.31 -13.65 7.55
C ALA A 117 -7.42 -14.01 6.55
N PRO A 118 -8.67 -14.21 7.01
CA PRO A 118 -9.81 -14.40 6.12
C PRO A 118 -9.89 -13.28 5.08
N ARG A 119 -10.10 -13.66 3.81
CA ARG A 119 -10.11 -12.71 2.70
C ARG A 119 -11.46 -12.03 2.54
N THR A 120 -11.43 -10.75 2.18
CA THR A 120 -12.63 -9.98 1.86
C THR A 120 -12.72 -9.67 0.36
N ILE A 121 -13.96 -9.63 -0.15
CA ILE A 121 -14.25 -9.31 -1.54
C ILE A 121 -14.97 -7.97 -1.56
N HIS A 122 -14.33 -6.94 -2.06
CA HIS A 122 -14.93 -5.65 -2.33
C HIS A 122 -15.33 -5.54 -3.82
N ARG A 123 -16.21 -4.59 -4.14
CA ARG A 123 -16.80 -4.52 -5.48
C ARG A 123 -15.86 -4.04 -6.58
N ARG A 124 -14.73 -3.40 -6.24
CA ARG A 124 -13.80 -2.91 -7.27
C ARG A 124 -12.98 -4.04 -7.87
N THR A 125 -12.75 -3.93 -9.18
CA THR A 125 -11.88 -4.85 -9.94
C THR A 125 -10.40 -4.49 -9.85
N SER A 126 -10.09 -3.29 -9.36
CA SER A 126 -8.73 -2.81 -9.09
C SER A 126 -8.73 -1.80 -7.94
N GLN A 127 -7.62 -1.72 -7.22
CA GLN A 127 -7.41 -0.65 -6.26
C GLN A 127 -7.07 0.67 -6.95
N ILE A 128 -6.39 0.65 -8.13
CA ILE A 128 -6.16 1.85 -8.93
C ILE A 128 -7.47 2.31 -9.53
N ILE A 129 -7.85 3.56 -9.21
CA ILE A 129 -9.06 4.23 -9.66
C ILE A 129 -8.77 5.43 -10.57
N ASP A 130 -7.55 5.92 -10.51
CA ASP A 130 -7.02 6.94 -11.40
C ASP A 130 -5.56 6.59 -11.70
N PRO A 131 -5.21 6.36 -12.95
CA PRO A 131 -6.01 6.43 -14.18
C PRO A 131 -7.19 5.43 -14.22
N PRO A 132 -8.30 5.77 -14.96
CA PRO A 132 -9.55 4.99 -14.94
C PRO A 132 -9.44 3.60 -15.59
N ASN A 133 -8.36 3.34 -16.35
CA ASN A 133 -8.08 2.00 -16.87
C ASN A 133 -7.68 1.00 -15.76
N GLY A 134 -7.50 1.46 -14.52
CA GLY A 134 -7.13 0.62 -13.40
C GLY A 134 -5.68 0.11 -13.42
N LYS A 135 -4.79 0.77 -14.14
CA LYS A 135 -3.37 0.44 -14.27
C LYS A 135 -2.50 1.60 -13.78
N PHE A 136 -1.28 1.31 -13.35
CA PHE A 136 -0.31 2.37 -13.07
C PHE A 136 -0.02 3.21 -14.32
N PRO A 137 0.25 4.51 -14.17
CA PRO A 137 0.83 5.29 -15.26
C PRO A 137 2.17 4.67 -15.72
N PRO A 138 2.58 4.89 -16.97
CA PRO A 138 3.89 4.45 -17.43
C PRO A 138 5.01 4.93 -16.51
N ARG A 139 6.00 4.08 -16.29
CA ARG A 139 7.22 4.47 -15.59
C ARG A 139 8.05 5.42 -16.45
N THR A 140 8.78 6.33 -15.82
CA THR A 140 9.75 7.18 -16.52
C THR A 140 10.91 6.34 -17.06
N GLU A 141 11.56 6.83 -18.12
CA GLU A 141 12.74 6.14 -18.71
C GLU A 141 13.85 6.03 -17.68
N GLU A 142 14.04 7.06 -16.88
CA GLU A 142 15.03 7.11 -15.81
C GLU A 142 14.73 6.09 -14.70
N ALA A 143 13.45 5.91 -14.35
CA ALA A 143 13.05 4.90 -13.36
C ALA A 143 13.25 3.47 -13.89
N ILE A 144 12.99 3.26 -15.18
CA ILE A 144 13.24 1.96 -15.85
C ILE A 144 14.74 1.67 -15.86
N ALA A 145 15.59 2.66 -16.21
CA ALA A 145 17.02 2.51 -16.21
C ALA A 145 17.56 2.21 -14.82
N ALA A 146 17.18 3.02 -13.82
CA ALA A 146 17.60 2.80 -12.43
C ALA A 146 17.13 1.44 -11.87
N GLY A 147 15.94 0.98 -12.29
CA GLY A 147 15.47 -0.37 -11.93
C GLY A 147 16.32 -1.49 -12.52
N ARG A 148 16.79 -1.34 -13.75
CA ARG A 148 17.73 -2.30 -14.38
C ARG A 148 19.09 -2.30 -13.67
N ASP A 149 19.62 -1.12 -13.36
CA ASP A 149 20.90 -0.99 -12.66
C ASP A 149 20.82 -1.62 -11.27
N LEU A 150 19.73 -1.41 -10.54
CA LEU A 150 19.50 -2.04 -9.25
C LEU A 150 19.36 -3.56 -9.36
N ALA A 151 18.68 -4.06 -10.38
CA ALA A 151 18.53 -5.51 -10.60
C ALA A 151 19.90 -6.14 -10.93
N GLU A 152 20.72 -5.49 -11.75
CA GLU A 152 22.07 -5.95 -12.07
C GLU A 152 22.99 -5.88 -10.84
N HIS A 153 22.91 -4.81 -10.05
CA HIS A 153 23.64 -4.72 -8.78
C HIS A 153 23.31 -5.90 -7.86
N ARG A 154 22.01 -6.17 -7.64
CA ARG A 154 21.56 -7.30 -6.79
C ARG A 154 21.99 -8.66 -7.33
N ARG A 155 22.08 -8.81 -8.64
CA ARG A 155 22.56 -10.05 -9.26
C ARG A 155 24.05 -10.26 -9.04
N LEU A 156 24.85 -9.20 -9.09
CA LEU A 156 26.31 -9.26 -8.91
C LEU A 156 26.73 -9.24 -7.44
N HIS A 157 25.94 -8.60 -6.61
CA HIS A 157 26.17 -8.35 -5.18
C HIS A 157 24.97 -8.82 -4.35
N PRO A 158 24.68 -10.15 -4.34
CA PRO A 158 23.46 -10.66 -3.69
C PRO A 158 23.50 -10.52 -2.16
N ALA A 159 24.70 -10.55 -1.57
CA ALA A 159 24.90 -10.47 -0.12
C ALA A 159 26.34 -10.14 0.26
N ASP A 160 27.00 -9.20 -0.42
CA ASP A 160 28.35 -8.75 -0.05
C ASP A 160 28.32 -8.11 1.34
N THR A 161 27.25 -7.36 1.62
CA THR A 161 26.98 -6.76 2.91
C THR A 161 25.50 -6.88 3.27
N TRP A 162 25.15 -6.53 4.50
CA TRP A 162 23.75 -6.45 4.93
C TRP A 162 22.97 -5.36 4.18
N GLU A 163 23.64 -4.36 3.60
CA GLU A 163 23.01 -3.27 2.83
C GLU A 163 22.46 -3.72 1.48
N ASP A 164 22.98 -4.82 0.94
CA ASP A 164 22.49 -5.41 -0.31
C ASP A 164 21.14 -6.14 -0.14
N ARG A 165 20.72 -6.35 1.11
CA ARG A 165 19.47 -7.04 1.42
C ARG A 165 18.31 -6.06 1.62
N PRO A 166 17.09 -6.46 1.22
CA PRO A 166 15.89 -5.62 1.39
C PRO A 166 15.65 -5.21 2.84
N LEU A 167 15.00 -4.05 3.03
CA LEU A 167 14.69 -3.50 4.36
C LEU A 167 13.87 -4.47 5.22
N GLY A 168 12.94 -5.23 4.61
CA GLY A 168 12.13 -6.23 5.32
C GLY A 168 12.96 -7.38 5.87
N GLU A 169 13.92 -7.93 5.11
CA GLU A 169 14.82 -8.97 5.59
C GLU A 169 15.73 -8.47 6.73
N ARG A 170 16.03 -7.20 6.72
CA ARG A 170 16.81 -6.50 7.75
C ARG A 170 15.97 -6.10 8.97
N CYS A 171 14.68 -6.41 8.98
CA CYS A 171 13.72 -6.02 10.01
C CYS A 171 13.67 -4.50 10.27
N LEU A 172 13.88 -3.68 9.25
CA LEU A 172 13.88 -2.22 9.39
C LEU A 172 12.52 -1.60 9.11
N SER A 173 11.89 -1.95 7.99
CA SER A 173 10.56 -1.47 7.61
C SER A 173 10.04 -2.21 6.38
N PHE A 174 8.71 -2.24 6.24
CA PHE A 174 8.02 -2.65 5.01
C PHE A 174 7.36 -1.47 4.30
N GLY A 175 7.73 -0.25 4.68
CA GLY A 175 7.18 1.01 4.17
C GLY A 175 5.96 1.50 4.94
N ALA A 176 5.72 2.82 4.88
CA ALA A 176 4.55 3.47 5.46
C ALA A 176 4.01 4.56 4.52
N PRO A 177 2.72 4.50 4.12
CA PRO A 177 1.74 3.47 4.49
C PRO A 177 2.00 2.13 3.80
N ARG A 178 1.87 1.03 4.54
CA ARG A 178 1.88 -0.31 3.97
C ARG A 178 0.47 -0.68 3.51
N LEU A 179 0.31 -0.93 2.23
CA LEU A 179 -0.99 -1.15 1.58
C LEU A 179 -1.19 -2.60 1.08
N SER A 180 -0.31 -3.52 1.48
CA SER A 180 -0.46 -4.95 1.19
C SER A 180 -1.61 -5.53 2.00
N ALA A 181 -2.20 -6.62 1.51
CA ALA A 181 -3.35 -7.27 2.12
C ALA A 181 -3.02 -8.71 2.58
N GLY A 182 -3.75 -9.19 3.56
CA GLY A 182 -3.87 -10.62 3.92
C GLY A 182 -2.86 -11.15 4.92
N TYR A 183 -1.78 -10.44 5.24
CA TYR A 183 -0.79 -10.86 6.24
C TYR A 183 -0.28 -9.65 7.01
N ASN A 184 -0.48 -9.64 8.34
CA ASN A 184 -0.17 -8.49 9.22
C ASN A 184 -0.61 -7.14 8.62
N SER A 185 -1.83 -7.11 8.08
CA SER A 185 -2.38 -5.98 7.31
C SER A 185 -3.30 -5.12 8.17
N TYR A 186 -3.04 -5.08 9.47
CA TYR A 186 -3.85 -4.37 10.46
C TYR A 186 -3.25 -3.00 10.75
N TRP A 187 -4.14 -2.02 10.85
CA TRP A 187 -3.81 -0.67 11.30
C TRP A 187 -4.57 -0.34 12.56
N GLN A 188 -3.90 0.14 13.58
CA GLN A 188 -4.55 0.76 14.72
C GLN A 188 -4.49 2.28 14.55
N ILE A 189 -5.67 2.91 14.55
CA ILE A 189 -5.79 4.37 14.50
C ILE A 189 -6.13 4.88 15.90
N VAL A 190 -5.35 5.84 16.38
CA VAL A 190 -5.56 6.55 17.65
C VAL A 190 -5.67 8.03 17.36
N GLN A 191 -6.70 8.68 17.90
CA GLN A 191 -6.95 10.11 17.70
C GLN A 191 -6.86 10.88 19.00
N SER A 192 -6.30 12.06 18.89
CA SER A 192 -6.43 13.13 19.87
C SER A 192 -6.86 14.41 19.16
N LYS A 193 -7.09 15.49 19.91
CA LYS A 193 -7.53 16.76 19.35
C LYS A 193 -6.62 17.28 18.23
N ASN A 194 -5.30 17.13 18.37
CA ASN A 194 -4.32 17.74 17.50
C ASN A 194 -3.40 16.73 16.80
N THR A 195 -3.68 15.44 16.92
CA THR A 195 -2.79 14.40 16.41
C THR A 195 -3.57 13.13 16.10
N VAL A 196 -3.24 12.50 14.98
CA VAL A 196 -3.62 11.12 14.68
C VAL A 196 -2.35 10.27 14.65
N ALA A 197 -2.37 9.12 15.32
CA ALA A 197 -1.33 8.11 15.19
C ALA A 197 -1.89 6.91 14.40
N ILE A 198 -1.16 6.46 13.39
CA ILE A 198 -1.45 5.23 12.65
C ILE A 198 -0.32 4.24 12.90
N ILE A 199 -0.67 3.16 13.57
CA ILE A 199 0.25 2.07 13.92
C ILE A 199 -0.04 0.93 12.95
N GLN A 200 0.95 0.51 12.17
CA GLN A 200 0.89 -0.64 11.28
C GLN A 200 1.42 -1.86 12.03
N GLU A 201 0.72 -3.00 11.97
CA GLU A 201 1.16 -4.22 12.65
C GLU A 201 2.49 -4.73 12.07
N MET A 202 2.59 -4.81 10.73
CA MET A 202 3.82 -5.24 10.07
C MET A 202 4.96 -4.28 10.41
N ALA A 203 6.04 -4.81 10.98
CA ALA A 203 7.22 -4.08 11.45
C ALA A 203 6.92 -2.98 12.50
N HIS A 204 5.71 -2.96 13.06
CA HIS A 204 5.25 -2.00 14.08
C HIS A 204 5.59 -0.53 13.76
N ASP A 205 5.61 -0.18 12.47
CA ASP A 205 5.83 1.20 12.03
C ASP A 205 4.71 2.11 12.51
N VAL A 206 5.09 3.22 13.13
CA VAL A 206 4.14 4.22 13.67
C VAL A 206 4.33 5.54 12.96
N ARG A 207 3.24 6.10 12.42
CA ARG A 207 3.23 7.46 11.89
C ARG A 207 2.45 8.37 12.83
N ILE A 208 3.09 9.43 13.29
CA ILE A 208 2.47 10.50 14.07
C ILE A 208 2.13 11.65 13.13
N ILE A 209 0.85 11.95 12.99
CA ILE A 209 0.31 12.93 12.05
C ILE A 209 -0.22 14.13 12.86
N PRO A 210 0.50 15.23 12.92
CA PRO A 210 0.00 16.47 13.54
C PRO A 210 -1.18 17.02 12.74
N LEU A 211 -2.26 17.40 13.45
CA LEU A 211 -3.45 18.08 12.90
C LEU A 211 -3.39 19.59 13.17
N VAL A 212 -2.21 20.15 13.16
CA VAL A 212 -1.99 21.57 13.40
C VAL A 212 -1.50 22.24 12.13
N GLU A 213 -1.96 23.47 11.92
CA GLU A 213 -1.55 24.28 10.78
C GLU A 213 -0.07 24.69 10.92
N LYS A 214 0.80 23.84 10.44
CA LYS A 214 2.26 24.06 10.40
C LYS A 214 2.78 23.62 9.03
N PRO A 215 3.74 24.37 8.47
CA PRO A 215 4.41 23.94 7.26
C PRO A 215 5.17 22.61 7.49
N HIS A 216 5.45 21.91 6.42
CA HIS A 216 6.41 20.80 6.43
C HIS A 216 7.79 21.30 6.90
N VAL A 217 8.61 20.36 7.36
CA VAL A 217 10.01 20.65 7.63
C VAL A 217 10.72 21.09 6.34
N ASP A 218 11.87 21.76 6.48
CA ASP A 218 12.67 22.17 5.33
C ASP A 218 12.95 20.98 4.41
N GLU A 219 12.91 21.20 3.10
CA GLU A 219 13.06 20.15 2.09
C GLU A 219 14.38 19.37 2.18
N SER A 220 15.41 19.95 2.78
CA SER A 220 16.69 19.30 3.05
C SER A 220 16.61 18.25 4.16
N VAL A 221 15.58 18.28 5.00
CA VAL A 221 15.37 17.32 6.08
C VAL A 221 14.57 16.14 5.52
N LYS A 222 15.22 14.99 5.34
CA LYS A 222 14.61 13.76 4.86
C LYS A 222 14.35 12.81 6.02
N LEU A 223 13.10 12.32 6.10
CA LEU A 223 12.64 11.45 7.18
C LEU A 223 12.30 10.05 6.64
N TRP A 224 12.44 9.05 7.49
CA TRP A 224 12.26 7.64 7.11
C TRP A 224 10.89 7.37 6.48
N HIS A 225 9.82 7.83 7.11
CA HIS A 225 8.44 7.71 6.58
C HIS A 225 7.89 9.03 6.03
N GLY A 226 8.77 9.98 5.72
CA GLY A 226 8.39 11.32 5.32
C GLY A 226 7.89 12.18 6.48
N ASP A 227 7.58 13.43 6.18
CA ASP A 227 6.95 14.39 7.09
C ASP A 227 5.47 14.48 6.77
N SER A 228 4.61 14.06 7.70
CA SER A 228 3.17 14.03 7.52
C SER A 228 2.50 15.22 8.18
N ARG A 229 1.48 15.81 7.51
CA ARG A 229 0.58 16.82 8.04
C ARG A 229 -0.85 16.43 7.74
N GLY A 230 -1.75 16.58 8.72
CA GLY A 230 -3.14 16.23 8.56
C GLY A 230 -4.08 17.39 8.81
N TRP A 231 -5.23 17.36 8.14
CA TRP A 231 -6.35 18.27 8.37
C TRP A 231 -7.67 17.60 8.04
N TRP A 232 -8.77 18.21 8.48
CA TRP A 232 -10.11 17.71 8.18
C TRP A 232 -10.74 18.47 7.02
N GLU A 233 -11.26 17.75 6.05
CA GLU A 233 -12.14 18.27 4.99
C GLU A 233 -13.54 17.63 5.16
N GLY A 234 -14.41 18.32 5.88
CA GLY A 234 -15.70 17.74 6.28
C GLY A 234 -15.49 16.48 7.14
N ASP A 235 -15.96 15.35 6.66
CA ASP A 235 -15.85 14.06 7.35
C ASP A 235 -14.64 13.22 6.90
N THR A 236 -13.74 13.81 6.17
CA THR A 236 -12.52 13.15 5.67
C THR A 236 -11.28 13.68 6.36
N LEU A 237 -10.48 12.80 6.96
CA LEU A 237 -9.11 13.12 7.34
C LEU A 237 -8.24 13.10 6.09
N VAL A 238 -7.60 14.21 5.80
CA VAL A 238 -6.61 14.34 4.72
C VAL A 238 -5.22 14.38 5.33
N VAL A 239 -4.29 13.62 4.76
CA VAL A 239 -2.89 13.59 5.18
C VAL A 239 -1.99 13.81 3.98
N GLU A 240 -1.16 14.84 4.02
CA GLU A 240 -0.09 15.07 3.07
C GLU A 240 1.23 14.59 3.67
N THR A 241 2.02 13.88 2.89
CA THR A 241 3.34 13.41 3.30
C THR A 241 4.37 13.69 2.22
N THR A 242 5.44 14.36 2.62
CA THR A 242 6.57 14.77 1.77
C THR A 242 7.90 14.36 2.43
N ASN A 243 9.03 14.82 1.91
CA ASN A 243 10.35 14.71 2.54
C ASN A 243 10.80 13.27 2.86
N TYR A 244 10.50 12.34 1.97
CA TYR A 244 10.93 10.95 2.10
C TYR A 244 12.46 10.80 1.96
N SER A 245 13.04 9.93 2.78
CA SER A 245 14.43 9.49 2.62
C SER A 245 14.54 8.44 1.50
N GLU A 246 15.55 8.52 0.66
CA GLU A 246 15.85 7.48 -0.33
C GLU A 246 16.13 6.13 0.34
N ALA A 247 16.78 6.14 1.51
CA ALA A 247 17.12 4.93 2.25
C ALA A 247 15.90 4.13 2.73
N SER A 248 14.72 4.77 2.83
CA SER A 248 13.47 4.14 3.27
C SER A 248 12.65 3.57 2.10
N SER A 249 13.10 3.73 0.88
CA SER A 249 12.36 3.35 -0.32
C SER A 249 12.93 2.10 -0.96
N THR A 250 12.04 1.23 -1.41
CA THR A 250 12.38 0.11 -2.29
C THR A 250 12.48 0.54 -3.76
N SER A 251 12.06 1.77 -4.06
CA SER A 251 12.06 2.35 -5.41
C SER A 251 13.09 3.49 -5.47
N PRO A 252 13.99 3.48 -6.42
CA PRO A 252 14.94 4.59 -6.60
C PRO A 252 14.18 5.88 -6.93
N ARG A 253 14.75 7.06 -6.55
CA ARG A 253 14.30 8.39 -6.94
C ARG A 253 12.97 8.87 -6.33
N THR A 254 12.69 8.53 -5.08
CA THR A 254 11.43 8.94 -4.41
C THR A 254 11.50 10.27 -3.65
N VAL A 255 12.59 11.02 -3.77
CA VAL A 255 12.85 12.25 -2.96
C VAL A 255 11.84 13.36 -3.18
N GLU A 256 11.26 13.46 -4.39
CA GLU A 256 10.26 14.47 -4.75
C GLU A 256 8.82 13.96 -4.61
N LYS A 257 8.66 12.76 -4.07
CA LYS A 257 7.34 12.15 -3.91
C LYS A 257 6.48 12.91 -2.91
N VAL A 258 5.25 13.16 -3.31
CA VAL A 258 4.17 13.68 -2.46
C VAL A 258 3.05 12.66 -2.44
N ASN A 259 2.65 12.24 -1.25
CA ASN A 259 1.49 11.38 -1.07
C ASN A 259 0.36 12.16 -0.39
N ILE A 260 -0.86 12.01 -0.91
CA ILE A 260 -2.10 12.50 -0.29
C ILE A 260 -2.95 11.30 0.07
N GLU A 261 -3.25 11.17 1.36
CA GLU A 261 -4.12 10.12 1.89
C GLU A 261 -5.45 10.74 2.32
N ARG A 262 -6.56 10.04 2.07
CA ARG A 262 -7.91 10.46 2.47
C ARG A 262 -8.59 9.30 3.16
N LEU A 263 -8.91 9.50 4.43
CA LEU A 263 -9.57 8.50 5.27
C LEU A 263 -10.99 8.98 5.57
N THR A 264 -11.99 8.25 5.07
CA THR A 264 -13.40 8.59 5.24
C THR A 264 -14.13 7.37 5.78
N ARG A 265 -14.82 7.53 6.90
CA ARG A 265 -15.64 6.46 7.43
C ARG A 265 -16.94 6.38 6.64
N ILE A 266 -17.20 5.24 5.98
CA ILE A 266 -18.33 5.06 5.07
C ILE A 266 -19.38 4.09 5.61
N GLY A 267 -19.18 3.54 6.81
CA GLY A 267 -20.08 2.63 7.49
C GLY A 267 -19.63 2.37 8.94
N ASN A 268 -20.43 1.60 9.68
CA ASN A 268 -20.09 1.21 11.05
C ASN A 268 -18.76 0.45 11.14
N SER A 269 -18.50 -0.37 10.12
CA SER A 269 -17.33 -1.24 10.04
C SER A 269 -16.48 -0.99 8.79
N ALA A 270 -16.67 0.11 8.06
CA ALA A 270 -15.96 0.36 6.81
C ALA A 270 -15.28 1.74 6.80
N LEU A 271 -13.99 1.74 6.49
CA LEU A 271 -13.15 2.91 6.31
C LEU A 271 -12.64 2.94 4.87
N GLN A 272 -13.11 3.89 4.08
CA GLN A 272 -12.57 4.15 2.76
C GLN A 272 -11.23 4.88 2.90
N TYR A 273 -10.22 4.32 2.28
CA TYR A 273 -8.89 4.89 2.20
C TYR A 273 -8.52 5.13 0.75
N ARG A 274 -8.28 6.39 0.41
CA ARG A 274 -7.75 6.79 -0.90
C ARG A 274 -6.33 7.29 -0.74
N PHE A 275 -5.46 6.78 -1.58
CA PHE A 275 -4.04 7.09 -1.60
C PHE A 275 -3.66 7.61 -2.98
N THR A 276 -3.37 8.89 -3.08
CA THR A 276 -2.84 9.52 -4.30
C THR A 276 -1.34 9.72 -4.15
N SER A 277 -0.58 9.19 -5.09
CA SER A 277 0.87 9.37 -5.15
C SER A 277 1.23 10.22 -6.37
N ASN A 278 1.93 11.32 -6.14
CA ASN A 278 2.64 12.07 -7.15
C ASN A 278 4.14 11.78 -6.97
N ASP A 279 4.68 10.91 -7.82
CA ASP A 279 6.06 10.44 -7.78
C ASP A 279 6.71 10.61 -9.15
N PRO A 280 7.06 11.85 -9.54
CA PRO A 280 7.57 12.17 -10.88
C PRO A 280 8.92 11.52 -11.17
N GLY A 281 9.66 11.08 -10.16
CA GLY A 281 10.88 10.31 -10.33
C GLY A 281 10.63 8.90 -10.85
N ASN A 282 9.44 8.35 -10.62
CA ASN A 282 9.11 6.97 -10.98
C ASN A 282 8.01 6.82 -12.03
N TYR A 283 7.03 7.74 -12.08
CA TYR A 283 5.85 7.63 -12.94
C TYR A 283 5.63 8.90 -13.76
N SER A 284 5.09 8.74 -14.96
CA SER A 284 4.80 9.85 -15.87
C SER A 284 3.63 10.73 -15.46
N ALA A 285 2.80 10.26 -14.52
CA ALA A 285 1.66 10.99 -13.97
C ALA A 285 1.35 10.48 -12.53
N PRO A 286 0.63 11.27 -11.72
CA PRO A 286 0.08 10.79 -10.46
C PRO A 286 -0.90 9.63 -10.67
N TYR A 287 -1.10 8.83 -9.61
CA TYR A 287 -2.12 7.79 -9.57
C TYR A 287 -2.83 7.76 -8.23
N THR A 288 -4.06 7.25 -8.22
CA THR A 288 -4.86 7.09 -7.00
C THR A 288 -5.28 5.65 -6.82
N ARG A 289 -5.07 5.11 -5.63
CA ARG A 289 -5.61 3.82 -5.17
C ARG A 289 -6.76 4.06 -4.20
N GLU A 290 -7.74 3.17 -4.22
CA GLU A 290 -8.81 3.10 -3.23
C GLU A 290 -8.84 1.72 -2.61
N ILE A 291 -8.86 1.68 -1.28
CA ILE A 291 -8.96 0.47 -0.47
C ILE A 291 -10.07 0.70 0.55
N VAL A 292 -10.87 -0.32 0.81
CA VAL A 292 -11.77 -0.32 1.95
C VAL A 292 -11.16 -1.18 3.03
N PHE A 293 -10.96 -0.61 4.20
CA PHE A 293 -10.56 -1.32 5.40
C PHE A 293 -11.80 -1.71 6.20
N ASP A 294 -11.82 -2.93 6.68
CA ASP A 294 -12.88 -3.42 7.54
C ASP A 294 -12.49 -3.25 9.02
N LYS A 295 -13.45 -2.87 9.86
CA LYS A 295 -13.23 -2.74 11.30
C LYS A 295 -13.23 -4.11 11.95
N THR A 296 -12.21 -4.41 12.74
CA THR A 296 -12.13 -5.66 13.50
C THR A 296 -12.14 -5.41 15.02
N PRO A 297 -12.72 -6.33 15.81
CA PRO A 297 -12.57 -6.32 17.26
C PRO A 297 -11.22 -6.83 17.74
N ASP A 298 -10.42 -7.39 16.86
CA ASP A 298 -9.11 -7.95 17.17
C ASP A 298 -8.11 -6.87 17.57
N LYS A 299 -7.02 -7.30 18.14
CA LYS A 299 -5.89 -6.44 18.52
C LYS A 299 -4.77 -6.64 17.53
N ILE A 300 -3.97 -5.58 17.33
CA ILE A 300 -2.68 -5.75 16.69
C ILE A 300 -1.72 -6.43 17.67
N TYR A 301 -0.81 -7.24 17.11
CA TYR A 301 0.21 -7.96 17.86
C TYR A 301 1.58 -7.41 17.52
N GLU A 302 2.56 -7.71 18.35
CA GLU A 302 3.94 -7.41 18.05
C GLU A 302 4.41 -8.23 16.85
N TYR A 303 4.97 -7.56 15.87
CA TYR A 303 5.69 -8.22 14.78
C TYR A 303 7.17 -8.37 15.20
N ALA A 304 7.46 -9.47 15.88
CA ALA A 304 8.78 -9.75 16.47
C ALA A 304 9.78 -10.20 15.41
N CYS A 305 10.14 -9.31 14.49
CA CYS A 305 10.98 -9.62 13.32
C CYS A 305 12.40 -10.01 13.68
N HIS A 306 12.96 -9.47 14.77
CA HIS A 306 14.35 -9.70 15.16
C HIS A 306 14.53 -11.02 15.91
N GLU A 307 13.53 -11.44 16.70
CA GLU A 307 13.60 -12.62 17.52
C GLU A 307 13.62 -13.89 16.67
N GLY A 308 14.75 -14.60 16.73
CA GLY A 308 14.94 -15.82 15.94
C GLY A 308 15.22 -15.60 14.46
N ASN A 309 15.44 -14.35 14.01
CA ASN A 309 15.83 -14.04 12.64
C ASN A 309 17.31 -14.37 12.41
N TYR A 310 17.60 -15.64 12.16
CA TYR A 310 18.92 -16.10 11.74
C TYR A 310 19.14 -15.94 10.22
N GLY A 311 18.13 -15.50 9.48
CA GLY A 311 18.17 -15.38 8.01
C GLY A 311 19.31 -14.49 7.54
N MET A 312 19.49 -13.32 8.14
CA MET A 312 20.60 -12.41 7.77
C MET A 312 21.98 -13.03 8.01
N GLU A 313 22.17 -13.69 9.14
CA GLU A 313 23.42 -14.37 9.46
C GLU A 313 23.72 -15.49 8.45
N TYR A 314 22.73 -16.31 8.13
CA TYR A 314 22.90 -17.42 7.19
C TYR A 314 23.08 -16.98 5.75
N ILE A 315 22.36 -15.95 5.30
CA ILE A 315 22.52 -15.40 3.95
C ILE A 315 23.96 -14.87 3.78
N LEU A 316 24.43 -14.04 4.71
CA LEU A 316 25.77 -13.45 4.62
C LEU A 316 26.88 -14.50 4.76
N SER A 317 26.74 -15.42 5.69
CA SER A 317 27.75 -16.48 5.89
C SER A 317 27.75 -17.49 4.74
N GLY A 318 26.59 -17.82 4.18
CA GLY A 318 26.44 -18.65 2.99
C GLY A 318 27.19 -18.04 1.81
N HIS A 319 26.95 -16.76 1.55
CA HIS A 319 27.62 -16.03 0.47
C HIS A 319 29.15 -16.01 0.65
N ARG A 320 29.64 -15.79 1.88
CA ARG A 320 31.07 -15.90 2.19
C ARG A 320 31.63 -17.32 1.93
N ALA A 321 30.84 -18.36 2.12
CA ALA A 321 31.22 -19.74 1.84
C ALA A 321 31.32 -19.98 0.32
N GLU A 322 30.36 -19.47 -0.46
CA GLU A 322 30.39 -19.56 -1.93
C GLU A 322 31.59 -18.85 -2.53
N GLU A 323 31.96 -17.66 -2.06
CA GLU A 323 33.14 -16.92 -2.49
C GLU A 323 34.43 -17.71 -2.22
N ARG A 324 34.56 -18.34 -1.06
CA ARG A 324 35.71 -19.17 -0.73
C ARG A 324 35.82 -20.37 -1.67
N LEU A 325 34.70 -21.06 -1.92
CA LEU A 325 34.69 -22.21 -2.84
C LEU A 325 35.05 -21.81 -4.28
N ALA A 326 34.54 -20.66 -4.73
CA ALA A 326 34.91 -20.14 -6.06
C ALA A 326 36.38 -19.81 -6.17
N ALA A 327 36.96 -19.20 -5.13
CA ALA A 327 38.38 -18.90 -5.11
C ALA A 327 39.28 -20.18 -5.09
N GLU A 328 38.84 -21.22 -4.36
CA GLU A 328 39.55 -22.51 -4.29
C GLU A 328 39.40 -23.30 -5.60
N GLY A 329 38.23 -23.28 -6.26
CA GLY A 329 37.98 -23.92 -7.55
C GLY A 329 38.76 -23.28 -8.69
N GLY A 330 38.87 -21.94 -8.70
CA GLY A 330 39.67 -21.20 -9.69
C GLY A 330 41.19 -21.29 -9.51
N ALA A 331 41.67 -21.82 -8.39
CA ALA A 331 43.11 -22.06 -8.15
C ALA A 331 43.57 -23.43 -8.68
N ASN A 332 42.67 -24.29 -9.14
CA ASN A 332 42.95 -25.63 -9.63
C ASN A 332 42.84 -25.76 -11.18
N ASP A 333 42.50 -24.70 -11.89
CA ASP A 333 42.52 -24.57 -13.35
C ASP A 333 43.76 -23.72 -13.80
#